data_33c2715bcd1bfd20c6885ad9666e0b79
#
_entry.id   33c2715bcd1bfd20c6885ad9666e0b79
#
_cell.length_a   1.000
_cell.length_b   1.000
_cell.length_c   1.000
_cell.angle_alpha   90.00
_cell.angle_beta   90.00
_cell.angle_gamma   90.00
#
_symmetry.space_group_name_H-M   'P 1'
#
loop_
_entity.id
_entity.type
_entity.pdbx_description
1 polymer ?
#
loop_
_entity_poly.entity_id
_entity_poly.type
_entity_poly.pdbx_seq_one_letter_code
_entity_poly.pdbx_strand_id
1 'polypeptide(L)'
;MAVYKIFPTQDTTLYSMYPTMNTGIDEILETSLDVNVSPTTSPQTSRFLIQFSSAEITDVINNKIAGATWQSNLRCFVADVTALNSDTSLEVYPISQSWNMGTGRYGNIPETQNGASWNWRAYSGSNIWTTGTFNIGTTASYSSSVSVGGGTWYVTQSLSGSQTFGYYDDKDININVTKITTAWYSSSIPNNGFIVKQEQEFINDINVQPHLKYFSIDTHTIYPPCLEFKWNDTIINSGSLPFITTQPFDVSINNNPGIFYSGSINKFRVFARPTYPTRVFQTASLYTQNSYLPTSSYYAIKDLDTNEYVVDFDSSYTKLSIDTTSSYFSLNMNGFEPERYYKILIQTIVEGSTITLDNDYYFKIVNG
;
A
#
# COMPACT_ATOMS: atom_id res chain seq x y z
N MET A 1 1.37 16.41 5.49
CA MET A 1 0.88 15.17 4.90
C MET A 1 1.23 13.98 5.77
N ALA A 2 0.43 12.99 5.70
CA ALA A 2 0.75 11.79 6.43
C ALA A 2 0.52 10.55 5.56
N VAL A 3 1.41 9.62 5.67
CA VAL A 3 1.25 8.24 5.27
C VAL A 3 1.10 7.43 6.53
N TYR A 4 0.16 6.51 6.57
CA TYR A 4 -0.03 5.58 7.65
C TYR A 4 -0.27 4.19 7.08
N LYS A 5 0.39 3.18 7.62
CA LYS A 5 0.26 1.80 7.17
C LYS A 5 -0.35 0.97 8.28
N ILE A 6 -1.31 0.14 7.95
CA ILE A 6 -1.82 -0.94 8.81
C ILE A 6 -1.52 -2.27 8.17
N PHE A 7 -1.28 -3.27 9.01
CA PHE A 7 -0.89 -4.60 8.57
C PHE A 7 -2.09 -5.57 8.65
N PRO A 8 -2.11 -6.64 7.84
CA PRO A 8 -3.19 -7.60 7.86
C PRO A 8 -3.32 -8.29 9.23
N THR A 9 -4.54 -8.70 9.54
CA THR A 9 -4.82 -9.57 10.69
C THR A 9 -4.88 -11.04 10.30
N GLN A 10 -5.13 -11.31 9.02
CA GLN A 10 -5.15 -12.65 8.44
C GLN A 10 -5.04 -12.59 6.92
N ASP A 11 -4.41 -13.60 6.35
CA ASP A 11 -4.36 -13.84 4.91
C ASP A 11 -4.31 -15.35 4.61
N THR A 12 -4.54 -15.74 3.36
CA THR A 12 -4.44 -17.12 2.89
C THR A 12 -4.59 -17.19 1.38
N THR A 13 -4.02 -18.20 0.74
CA THR A 13 -4.27 -18.51 -0.67
C THR A 13 -5.29 -19.65 -0.82
N LEU A 14 -6.16 -19.53 -1.81
CA LEU A 14 -7.17 -20.53 -2.17
C LEU A 14 -6.75 -21.19 -3.48
N TYR A 15 -6.54 -22.51 -3.48
CA TYR A 15 -6.13 -23.28 -4.66
C TYR A 15 -7.26 -24.17 -5.15
N SER A 16 -7.69 -24.00 -6.42
CA SER A 16 -8.70 -24.88 -7.01
C SER A 16 -8.21 -26.31 -7.21
N MET A 17 -6.90 -26.48 -7.39
CA MET A 17 -6.26 -27.80 -7.50
C MET A 17 -6.29 -28.60 -6.20
N TYR A 18 -6.25 -27.90 -5.06
CA TYR A 18 -6.26 -28.48 -3.72
C TYR A 18 -7.44 -27.91 -2.92
N PRO A 19 -8.68 -28.30 -3.27
CA PRO A 19 -9.88 -27.58 -2.84
C PRO A 19 -10.16 -27.66 -1.33
N THR A 20 -9.49 -28.52 -0.62
CA THR A 20 -9.62 -28.71 0.83
C THR A 20 -8.42 -28.19 1.62
N MET A 21 -7.31 -27.91 0.94
CA MET A 21 -6.07 -27.49 1.56
C MET A 21 -6.19 -26.03 2.09
N ASN A 22 -5.80 -25.84 3.33
CA ASN A 22 -5.63 -24.52 3.94
C ASN A 22 -4.15 -24.09 3.89
N THR A 23 -3.91 -22.81 3.67
CA THR A 23 -2.56 -22.21 3.59
C THR A 23 -2.46 -20.93 4.42
N GLY A 24 -3.16 -20.89 5.58
CA GLY A 24 -3.30 -19.69 6.38
C GLY A 24 -2.03 -19.18 7.05
N ILE A 25 -0.99 -20.01 7.22
CA ILE A 25 0.32 -19.59 7.74
C ILE A 25 1.44 -19.80 6.70
N ASP A 26 1.11 -19.74 5.42
CA ASP A 26 2.08 -19.77 4.36
C ASP A 26 2.75 -18.40 4.19
N GLU A 27 4.04 -18.37 3.94
CA GLU A 27 4.80 -17.14 3.77
C GLU A 27 4.54 -16.45 2.42
N ILE A 28 3.81 -17.12 1.52
CA ILE A 28 3.55 -16.70 0.14
C ILE A 28 2.05 -16.69 -0.15
N LEU A 29 1.60 -15.58 -0.72
CA LEU A 29 0.28 -15.42 -1.33
C LEU A 29 0.41 -15.55 -2.84
N GLU A 30 -0.46 -16.32 -3.49
CA GLU A 30 -0.32 -16.63 -4.90
C GLU A 30 -1.60 -16.35 -5.70
N THR A 31 -1.42 -15.75 -6.89
CA THR A 31 -2.44 -15.71 -7.95
C THR A 31 -1.89 -16.38 -9.19
N SER A 32 -2.61 -17.38 -9.68
CA SER A 32 -2.26 -18.10 -10.90
C SER A 32 -3.50 -18.52 -11.66
N LEU A 33 -3.34 -18.70 -12.96
CA LEU A 33 -4.32 -19.32 -13.82
C LEU A 33 -3.60 -20.26 -14.78
N ASP A 34 -3.78 -21.56 -14.59
CA ASP A 34 -3.15 -22.59 -15.39
C ASP A 34 -4.24 -23.32 -16.22
N VAL A 35 -4.23 -23.07 -17.53
CA VAL A 35 -5.25 -23.57 -18.45
C VAL A 35 -4.89 -24.89 -19.12
N ASN A 36 -3.65 -25.36 -18.97
CA ASN A 36 -3.09 -26.48 -19.72
C ASN A 36 -2.74 -27.70 -18.86
N VAL A 37 -3.37 -27.86 -17.72
CA VAL A 37 -3.04 -28.99 -16.82
C VAL A 37 -3.74 -30.26 -17.27
N SER A 38 -2.99 -31.18 -17.85
CA SER A 38 -3.43 -32.55 -18.12
C SER A 38 -3.46 -33.36 -16.80
N PRO A 39 -4.50 -34.16 -16.52
CA PRO A 39 -5.55 -34.64 -17.41
C PRO A 39 -6.86 -33.87 -17.32
N THR A 40 -6.93 -32.74 -16.64
CA THR A 40 -8.17 -31.98 -16.48
C THR A 40 -8.28 -30.90 -17.53
N THR A 41 -9.46 -30.73 -18.12
CA THR A 41 -9.80 -29.64 -19.06
C THR A 41 -10.20 -28.37 -18.35
N SER A 42 -10.05 -28.31 -17.02
CA SER A 42 -10.46 -27.19 -16.19
C SER A 42 -9.28 -26.33 -15.84
N PRO A 43 -9.38 -25.01 -15.98
CA PRO A 43 -8.34 -24.09 -15.48
C PRO A 43 -8.09 -24.30 -14.00
N GLN A 44 -6.83 -24.36 -13.61
CA GLN A 44 -6.43 -24.36 -12.22
C GLN A 44 -6.13 -22.92 -11.82
N THR A 45 -6.83 -22.47 -10.79
CA THR A 45 -6.82 -21.06 -10.37
C THR A 45 -6.39 -20.98 -8.93
N SER A 46 -5.52 -20.01 -8.62
CA SER A 46 -5.28 -19.58 -7.25
C SER A 46 -5.66 -18.12 -7.07
N ARG A 47 -6.12 -17.77 -5.86
CA ARG A 47 -6.50 -16.45 -5.41
C ARG A 47 -6.06 -16.29 -3.98
N PHE A 48 -5.80 -15.08 -3.55
CA PHE A 48 -5.56 -14.88 -2.13
C PHE A 48 -6.56 -13.94 -1.48
N LEU A 49 -6.77 -14.17 -0.20
CA LEU A 49 -7.59 -13.37 0.69
C LEU A 49 -6.68 -12.63 1.66
N ILE A 50 -7.04 -11.39 2.00
CA ILE A 50 -6.31 -10.58 2.96
C ILE A 50 -7.27 -9.67 3.72
N GLN A 51 -7.17 -9.60 5.05
CA GLN A 51 -8.06 -8.81 5.89
C GLN A 51 -7.29 -7.91 6.85
N PHE A 52 -7.82 -6.70 7.03
CA PHE A 52 -7.31 -5.67 7.94
C PHE A 52 -8.30 -5.38 9.05
N SER A 53 -7.81 -4.93 10.21
CA SER A 53 -8.63 -4.61 11.36
C SER A 53 -9.58 -3.44 11.10
N SER A 54 -10.89 -3.63 11.28
CA SER A 54 -11.87 -2.54 11.20
C SER A 54 -11.65 -1.47 12.27
N ALA A 55 -11.15 -1.85 13.43
CA ALA A 55 -10.86 -0.92 14.51
C ALA A 55 -9.70 0.02 14.14
N GLU A 56 -8.63 -0.53 13.53
CA GLU A 56 -7.50 0.27 13.06
C GLU A 56 -7.87 1.18 11.89
N ILE A 57 -8.65 0.68 10.91
CA ILE A 57 -9.17 1.51 9.82
C ILE A 57 -9.96 2.70 10.39
N THR A 58 -10.83 2.45 11.37
CA THR A 58 -11.64 3.49 12.00
C THR A 58 -10.78 4.49 12.78
N ASP A 59 -9.77 4.00 13.52
CA ASP A 59 -8.84 4.87 14.26
C ASP A 59 -8.06 5.78 13.31
N VAL A 60 -7.53 5.23 12.21
CA VAL A 60 -6.80 6.03 11.22
C VAL A 60 -7.68 7.12 10.63
N ILE A 61 -8.90 6.78 10.20
CA ILE A 61 -9.78 7.76 9.56
C ILE A 61 -10.24 8.85 10.55
N ASN A 62 -10.60 8.48 11.78
CA ASN A 62 -11.11 9.43 12.77
C ASN A 62 -10.01 10.27 13.43
N ASN A 63 -8.90 9.63 13.80
CA ASN A 63 -7.92 10.23 14.71
C ASN A 63 -6.64 10.70 14.01
N LYS A 64 -6.26 10.09 12.87
CA LYS A 64 -5.06 10.48 12.12
C LYS A 64 -5.40 11.40 10.95
N ILE A 65 -6.40 11.03 10.16
CA ILE A 65 -6.84 11.80 8.99
C ILE A 65 -7.72 12.99 9.38
N ALA A 66 -8.57 12.83 10.39
CA ALA A 66 -9.36 13.90 11.01
C ALA A 66 -10.15 14.78 10.01
N GLY A 67 -10.79 14.15 9.01
CA GLY A 67 -11.63 14.82 8.03
C GLY A 67 -10.91 15.37 6.79
N ALA A 68 -9.59 15.20 6.66
CA ALA A 68 -8.89 15.53 5.43
C ALA A 68 -9.28 14.59 4.27
N THR A 69 -9.09 15.02 3.04
CA THR A 69 -9.23 14.16 1.87
C THR A 69 -8.13 13.10 1.87
N TRP A 70 -8.50 11.84 1.71
CA TRP A 70 -7.60 10.71 1.81
C TRP A 70 -7.78 9.68 0.71
N GLN A 71 -6.79 8.84 0.57
CA GLN A 71 -6.75 7.67 -0.31
C GLN A 71 -6.20 6.47 0.46
N SER A 72 -6.70 5.28 0.17
CA SER A 72 -6.11 4.03 0.65
C SER A 72 -5.71 3.13 -0.50
N ASN A 73 -4.53 2.52 -0.38
CA ASN A 73 -3.99 1.60 -1.36
C ASN A 73 -3.66 0.26 -0.69
N LEU A 74 -4.07 -0.82 -1.32
CA LEU A 74 -3.56 -2.16 -0.98
C LEU A 74 -2.16 -2.30 -1.57
N ARG A 75 -1.19 -2.60 -0.71
CA ARG A 75 0.20 -2.85 -1.09
C ARG A 75 0.56 -4.29 -0.79
N CYS A 76 1.03 -5.02 -1.80
CA CYS A 76 1.65 -6.33 -1.61
C CYS A 76 2.95 -6.35 -2.42
N PHE A 77 3.97 -6.94 -1.85
CA PHE A 77 5.32 -6.95 -2.44
C PHE A 77 5.61 -8.27 -3.11
N VAL A 78 6.14 -8.21 -4.31
CA VAL A 78 6.38 -9.39 -5.13
C VAL A 78 7.52 -10.24 -4.55
N ALA A 79 7.29 -11.54 -4.46
CA ALA A 79 8.31 -12.53 -4.07
C ALA A 79 8.87 -13.25 -5.31
N ASP A 80 8.00 -13.57 -6.27
CA ASP A 80 8.39 -14.28 -7.50
C ASP A 80 7.35 -14.07 -8.60
N VAL A 81 7.77 -14.04 -9.84
CA VAL A 81 6.91 -13.96 -11.03
C VAL A 81 7.40 -14.91 -12.10
N THR A 82 6.53 -15.77 -12.58
CA THR A 82 6.84 -16.67 -13.68
C THR A 82 5.82 -16.55 -14.81
N ALA A 83 6.24 -16.88 -16.02
CA ALA A 83 5.40 -16.92 -17.23
C ALA A 83 4.71 -15.59 -17.61
N LEU A 84 5.31 -14.45 -17.27
CA LEU A 84 4.79 -13.13 -17.68
C LEU A 84 5.12 -12.85 -19.15
N ASN A 85 4.37 -13.43 -20.07
CA ASN A 85 4.58 -13.32 -21.51
C ASN A 85 3.70 -12.24 -22.17
N SER A 86 2.69 -11.75 -21.48
CA SER A 86 1.76 -10.71 -21.91
C SER A 86 1.34 -9.85 -20.72
N ASP A 87 0.73 -8.71 -21.00
CA ASP A 87 0.13 -7.90 -19.94
C ASP A 87 -0.92 -8.71 -19.20
N THR A 88 -0.91 -8.58 -17.88
CA THR A 88 -1.87 -9.24 -17.01
C THR A 88 -2.45 -8.26 -16.02
N SER A 89 -3.72 -8.44 -15.68
CA SER A 89 -4.42 -7.58 -14.73
C SER A 89 -4.81 -8.37 -13.47
N LEU A 90 -4.55 -7.77 -12.31
CA LEU A 90 -5.13 -8.21 -11.05
C LEU A 90 -6.33 -7.35 -10.69
N GLU A 91 -7.34 -7.98 -10.15
CA GLU A 91 -8.54 -7.34 -9.62
C GLU A 91 -8.67 -7.58 -8.13
N VAL A 92 -9.13 -6.56 -7.42
CA VAL A 92 -9.38 -6.56 -5.98
C VAL A 92 -10.85 -6.26 -5.72
N TYR A 93 -11.50 -7.12 -4.94
CA TYR A 93 -12.91 -6.96 -4.52
C TYR A 93 -13.05 -7.16 -3.01
N PRO A 94 -14.07 -6.57 -2.36
CA PRO A 94 -14.39 -6.87 -0.98
C PRO A 94 -15.07 -8.23 -0.86
N ILE A 95 -14.65 -9.03 0.11
CA ILE A 95 -15.24 -10.33 0.42
C ILE A 95 -16.58 -10.13 1.10
N SER A 96 -17.61 -10.90 0.68
CA SER A 96 -18.96 -10.79 1.22
C SER A 96 -19.23 -11.66 2.45
N GLN A 97 -18.40 -12.67 2.70
CA GLN A 97 -18.58 -13.64 3.79
C GLN A 97 -17.34 -13.68 4.69
N SER A 98 -17.57 -13.77 5.99
CA SER A 98 -16.47 -13.97 6.96
C SER A 98 -15.78 -15.31 6.75
N TRP A 99 -14.48 -15.34 6.96
CA TRP A 99 -13.64 -16.51 6.78
C TRP A 99 -12.62 -16.62 7.92
N ASN A 100 -11.95 -17.76 8.01
CA ASN A 100 -10.93 -18.03 9.03
C ASN A 100 -9.62 -18.41 8.34
N MET A 101 -8.52 -17.79 8.76
CA MET A 101 -7.18 -18.00 8.21
C MET A 101 -6.75 -19.48 8.28
N GLY A 102 -6.93 -20.13 9.44
CA GLY A 102 -6.42 -21.48 9.68
C GLY A 102 -4.93 -21.49 9.98
N THR A 103 -4.33 -22.69 9.99
CA THR A 103 -2.91 -22.91 10.33
C THR A 103 -2.20 -23.85 9.35
N GLY A 104 -2.71 -23.98 8.12
CA GLY A 104 -2.13 -24.82 7.10
C GLY A 104 -1.01 -24.13 6.34
N ARG A 105 -0.18 -24.95 5.70
CA ARG A 105 0.85 -24.54 4.73
C ARG A 105 0.71 -25.33 3.45
N TYR A 106 1.13 -24.73 2.35
CA TYR A 106 1.19 -25.42 1.06
C TYR A 106 2.07 -26.67 1.15
N GLY A 107 1.55 -27.78 0.63
CA GLY A 107 2.27 -29.06 0.61
C GLY A 107 2.34 -29.81 1.93
N ASN A 108 1.60 -29.39 2.97
CA ASN A 108 1.50 -30.21 4.21
C ASN A 108 0.93 -31.60 3.93
N ILE A 109 1.55 -32.63 4.48
CA ILE A 109 1.09 -34.02 4.39
C ILE A 109 0.96 -34.58 5.82
N PRO A 110 -0.27 -34.90 6.29
CA PRO A 110 -1.57 -34.70 5.61
C PRO A 110 -1.93 -33.23 5.47
N GLU A 111 -2.81 -32.91 4.52
CA GLU A 111 -3.33 -31.56 4.33
C GLU A 111 -3.97 -31.03 5.61
N THR A 112 -3.66 -29.80 5.97
CA THR A 112 -4.34 -29.09 7.06
C THR A 112 -5.65 -28.49 6.55
N GLN A 113 -6.76 -28.73 7.25
CA GLN A 113 -8.11 -28.38 6.81
C GLN A 113 -8.87 -27.51 7.84
N ASN A 114 -8.18 -26.72 8.63
CA ASN A 114 -8.79 -26.00 9.76
C ASN A 114 -9.13 -24.53 9.49
N GLY A 115 -9.10 -24.09 8.23
CA GLY A 115 -9.36 -22.70 7.84
C GLY A 115 -10.01 -22.58 6.46
N ALA A 116 -9.88 -21.42 5.85
CA ALA A 116 -10.36 -21.16 4.51
C ALA A 116 -9.58 -21.98 3.49
N SER A 117 -10.30 -22.48 2.50
CA SER A 117 -9.80 -23.22 1.37
C SER A 117 -10.66 -22.90 0.15
N TRP A 118 -10.41 -23.52 -0.98
CA TRP A 118 -11.26 -23.32 -2.15
C TRP A 118 -12.73 -23.65 -1.87
N ASN A 119 -13.02 -24.77 -1.17
CA ASN A 119 -14.37 -25.20 -0.86
C ASN A 119 -15.00 -24.48 0.32
N TRP A 120 -14.22 -24.13 1.33
CA TRP A 120 -14.73 -23.65 2.60
C TRP A 120 -14.18 -22.26 2.95
N ARG A 121 -15.04 -21.44 3.56
CA ARG A 121 -14.63 -20.17 4.20
C ARG A 121 -14.11 -20.38 5.63
N ALA A 122 -14.48 -21.46 6.28
CA ALA A 122 -13.96 -21.98 7.53
C ALA A 122 -14.26 -23.47 7.57
N TYR A 123 -13.27 -24.29 7.88
CA TYR A 123 -13.44 -25.73 7.87
C TYR A 123 -14.47 -26.20 8.88
N SER A 124 -15.61 -26.55 8.41
CA SER A 124 -16.61 -27.46 9.01
C SER A 124 -17.70 -27.66 7.95
N GLY A 125 -18.31 -28.80 7.86
CA GLY A 125 -19.17 -29.24 6.74
C GLY A 125 -20.34 -28.34 6.34
N SER A 126 -20.59 -27.23 7.03
CA SER A 126 -21.64 -26.25 6.71
C SER A 126 -21.09 -24.87 6.31
N ASN A 127 -19.80 -24.61 6.42
CA ASN A 127 -19.19 -23.29 6.16
C ASN A 127 -18.57 -23.21 4.76
N ILE A 128 -19.35 -23.57 3.74
CA ILE A 128 -18.96 -23.43 2.34
C ILE A 128 -19.06 -21.97 1.88
N TRP A 129 -18.34 -21.62 0.83
CA TRP A 129 -18.56 -20.38 0.12
C TRP A 129 -19.92 -20.43 -0.57
N THR A 130 -20.71 -19.36 -0.45
CA THR A 130 -21.99 -19.27 -1.14
C THR A 130 -21.76 -19.17 -2.64
N THR A 131 -22.49 -19.97 -3.41
CA THR A 131 -22.45 -19.96 -4.87
C THR A 131 -23.60 -19.17 -5.44
N GLY A 132 -23.38 -18.49 -6.57
CA GLY A 132 -24.40 -17.74 -7.29
C GLY A 132 -24.18 -16.23 -7.25
N THR A 133 -25.02 -15.51 -7.97
CA THR A 133 -25.01 -14.05 -8.08
C THR A 133 -26.05 -13.46 -7.15
N PHE A 134 -25.67 -12.49 -6.33
CA PHE A 134 -26.56 -11.83 -5.40
C PHE A 134 -26.74 -10.35 -5.77
N ASN A 135 -27.94 -9.83 -5.51
CA ASN A 135 -28.31 -8.45 -5.85
C ASN A 135 -28.31 -7.56 -4.63
N ILE A 136 -27.28 -6.98 -4.23
CA ILE A 136 -27.22 -5.73 -3.43
C ILE A 136 -25.79 -5.40 -3.36
N GLY A 137 -25.40 -4.46 -4.16
CA GLY A 137 -24.03 -4.46 -4.46
C GLY A 137 -23.63 -5.85 -4.90
N THR A 138 -24.35 -6.51 -5.74
CA THR A 138 -24.21 -7.85 -6.29
C THR A 138 -23.00 -8.64 -5.76
N THR A 139 -23.24 -9.77 -5.11
CA THR A 139 -22.18 -10.73 -4.78
C THR A 139 -22.10 -11.79 -5.85
N ALA A 140 -20.89 -12.18 -6.22
CA ALA A 140 -20.66 -13.35 -7.07
C ALA A 140 -19.67 -14.27 -6.38
N SER A 141 -19.90 -15.57 -6.55
CA SER A 141 -18.85 -16.56 -6.41
C SER A 141 -18.55 -17.13 -7.78
N TYR A 142 -17.32 -17.52 -8.00
CA TYR A 142 -17.00 -18.23 -9.22
C TYR A 142 -17.69 -19.61 -9.21
N SER A 143 -18.62 -19.81 -10.11
CA SER A 143 -19.10 -21.14 -10.46
C SER A 143 -18.83 -21.33 -11.94
N SER A 144 -17.80 -22.06 -12.28
CA SER A 144 -17.78 -22.74 -13.58
C SER A 144 -18.53 -24.05 -13.46
N SER A 145 -18.93 -24.63 -14.58
CA SER A 145 -19.49 -25.98 -14.63
C SER A 145 -18.58 -27.06 -14.03
N VAL A 146 -17.39 -26.72 -13.59
CA VAL A 146 -16.30 -27.62 -13.22
C VAL A 146 -15.75 -27.35 -11.82
N SER A 147 -15.93 -26.17 -11.24
CA SER A 147 -15.40 -25.82 -9.91
C SER A 147 -16.32 -24.84 -9.21
N VAL A 148 -16.74 -25.19 -8.01
CA VAL A 148 -17.56 -24.37 -7.11
C VAL A 148 -16.68 -23.99 -5.93
N GLY A 149 -16.63 -22.69 -5.57
CA GLY A 149 -15.83 -22.22 -4.44
C GLY A 149 -14.87 -21.07 -4.79
N GLY A 150 -13.76 -20.98 -4.08
CA GLY A 150 -12.73 -19.97 -4.32
C GLY A 150 -13.09 -18.56 -3.87
N GLY A 151 -13.91 -18.43 -2.82
CA GLY A 151 -14.33 -17.16 -2.27
C GLY A 151 -15.66 -16.65 -2.80
N THR A 152 -16.27 -15.71 -2.08
CA THR A 152 -17.47 -14.97 -2.48
C THR A 152 -17.26 -13.48 -2.22
N TRP A 153 -17.49 -12.64 -3.22
CA TRP A 153 -17.18 -11.21 -3.17
C TRP A 153 -18.32 -10.35 -3.75
N TYR A 154 -18.30 -9.05 -3.45
CA TYR A 154 -19.22 -8.08 -4.03
C TYR A 154 -18.74 -7.71 -5.44
N VAL A 155 -19.62 -7.89 -6.44
CA VAL A 155 -19.34 -7.54 -7.82
C VAL A 155 -20.04 -6.21 -8.15
N THR A 156 -19.38 -5.11 -7.86
CA THR A 156 -19.81 -3.80 -8.36
C THR A 156 -18.57 -3.04 -8.86
N GLN A 157 -18.69 -2.39 -10.00
CA GLN A 157 -17.61 -1.54 -10.53
C GLN A 157 -17.23 -0.40 -9.57
N SER A 158 -18.13 -0.03 -8.67
CA SER A 158 -17.87 0.98 -7.65
C SER A 158 -17.04 0.47 -6.48
N LEU A 159 -16.97 -0.85 -6.28
CA LEU A 159 -16.27 -1.50 -5.17
C LEU A 159 -15.20 -2.47 -5.69
N SER A 160 -14.43 -2.05 -6.67
CA SER A 160 -13.30 -2.81 -7.18
C SER A 160 -12.09 -1.92 -7.38
N GLY A 161 -10.93 -2.52 -7.36
CA GLY A 161 -9.67 -1.95 -7.82
C GLY A 161 -8.99 -2.88 -8.79
N SER A 162 -8.15 -2.36 -9.67
CA SER A 162 -7.38 -3.17 -10.59
C SER A 162 -6.02 -2.54 -10.88
N GLN A 163 -5.06 -3.39 -11.26
CA GLN A 163 -3.75 -2.98 -11.73
C GLN A 163 -3.30 -3.92 -12.82
N THR A 164 -2.80 -3.35 -13.91
CA THR A 164 -2.24 -4.10 -15.04
C THR A 164 -0.72 -4.04 -14.96
N PHE A 165 -0.07 -5.18 -15.21
CA PHE A 165 1.38 -5.32 -15.25
C PHE A 165 1.81 -5.74 -16.64
N GLY A 166 2.75 -5.00 -17.22
CA GLY A 166 3.52 -5.41 -18.39
C GLY A 166 4.85 -6.06 -18.00
N TYR A 167 5.57 -6.58 -18.99
CA TYR A 167 6.85 -7.28 -18.75
C TYR A 167 7.88 -6.42 -18.00
N TYR A 168 7.94 -5.12 -18.30
CA TYR A 168 8.94 -4.20 -17.74
C TYR A 168 8.45 -3.42 -16.52
N ASP A 169 7.17 -3.53 -16.17
CA ASP A 169 6.61 -2.82 -15.02
C ASP A 169 7.04 -3.46 -13.71
N ASP A 170 6.99 -2.68 -12.63
CA ASP A 170 7.04 -3.20 -11.27
C ASP A 170 5.85 -4.12 -11.02
N LYS A 171 6.08 -5.25 -10.35
CA LYS A 171 5.06 -6.27 -10.08
C LYS A 171 4.45 -6.15 -8.70
N ASP A 172 4.90 -5.19 -7.91
CA ASP A 172 4.29 -4.88 -6.63
C ASP A 172 2.84 -4.40 -6.80
N ILE A 173 1.97 -4.91 -5.98
CA ILE A 173 0.58 -4.43 -5.95
C ILE A 173 0.55 -3.06 -5.27
N ASN A 174 -0.07 -2.09 -5.95
CA ASN A 174 -0.35 -0.76 -5.45
C ASN A 174 -1.72 -0.28 -5.96
N ILE A 175 -2.76 -0.95 -5.49
CA ILE A 175 -4.13 -0.77 -6.00
C ILE A 175 -4.90 0.18 -5.10
N ASN A 176 -5.52 1.21 -5.71
CA ASN A 176 -6.42 2.11 -5.00
C ASN A 176 -7.70 1.38 -4.60
N VAL A 177 -7.92 1.25 -3.29
CA VAL A 177 -9.08 0.60 -2.67
C VAL A 177 -9.91 1.54 -1.82
N THR A 178 -9.77 2.85 -2.00
CA THR A 178 -10.43 3.89 -1.21
C THR A 178 -11.94 3.71 -1.12
N LYS A 179 -12.58 3.34 -2.24
CA LYS A 179 -14.03 3.13 -2.27
C LYS A 179 -14.47 1.95 -1.40
N ILE A 180 -13.69 0.88 -1.40
CA ILE A 180 -13.95 -0.31 -0.58
C ILE A 180 -13.76 0.03 0.90
N THR A 181 -12.65 0.68 1.23
CA THR A 181 -12.34 1.08 2.61
C THR A 181 -13.37 2.08 3.15
N THR A 182 -13.86 3.00 2.29
CA THR A 182 -14.94 3.92 2.65
C THR A 182 -16.25 3.18 2.92
N ALA A 183 -16.57 2.15 2.13
CA ALA A 183 -17.76 1.33 2.33
C ALA A 183 -17.70 0.53 3.65
N TRP A 184 -16.52 0.05 4.04
CA TRP A 184 -16.30 -0.57 5.34
C TRP A 184 -16.43 0.42 6.50
N TYR A 185 -15.77 1.59 6.37
CA TYR A 185 -15.84 2.64 7.39
C TYR A 185 -17.27 3.15 7.62
N SER A 186 -18.03 3.32 6.55
CA SER A 186 -19.46 3.73 6.63
C SER A 186 -20.41 2.59 7.03
N SER A 187 -19.89 1.37 7.23
CA SER A 187 -20.68 0.17 7.50
C SER A 187 -21.70 -0.18 6.41
N SER A 188 -21.50 0.31 5.18
CA SER A 188 -22.36 -0.02 4.04
C SER A 188 -22.22 -1.49 3.63
N ILE A 189 -21.03 -2.06 3.83
CA ILE A 189 -20.75 -3.49 3.72
C ILE A 189 -19.87 -3.92 4.90
N PRO A 190 -19.91 -5.20 5.31
CA PRO A 190 -19.03 -5.71 6.35
C PRO A 190 -17.58 -5.79 5.85
N ASN A 191 -16.62 -5.53 6.73
CA ASN A 191 -15.22 -5.75 6.44
C ASN A 191 -14.86 -7.23 6.66
N ASN A 192 -14.88 -8.02 5.60
CA ASN A 192 -14.38 -9.38 5.58
C ASN A 192 -13.03 -9.47 4.81
N GLY A 193 -12.41 -8.32 4.50
CA GLY A 193 -11.17 -8.26 3.74
C GLY A 193 -11.36 -8.20 2.23
N PHE A 194 -10.23 -8.31 1.54
CA PHE A 194 -10.11 -8.31 0.09
C PHE A 194 -9.89 -9.71 -0.44
N ILE A 195 -10.44 -10.00 -1.63
CA ILE A 195 -10.00 -11.07 -2.52
C ILE A 195 -9.22 -10.45 -3.67
N VAL A 196 -8.04 -11.01 -3.95
CA VAL A 196 -7.20 -10.64 -5.09
C VAL A 196 -7.15 -11.81 -6.05
N LYS A 197 -7.42 -11.55 -7.31
CA LYS A 197 -7.53 -12.55 -8.38
C LYS A 197 -7.09 -11.99 -9.73
N GLN A 198 -6.83 -12.87 -10.68
CA GLN A 198 -6.58 -12.46 -12.06
C GLN A 198 -7.90 -12.12 -12.77
N GLU A 199 -7.87 -11.10 -13.62
CA GLU A 199 -9.04 -10.72 -14.44
C GLU A 199 -9.43 -11.83 -15.42
N GLN A 200 -8.44 -12.48 -16.03
CA GLN A 200 -8.59 -13.48 -17.07
C GLN A 200 -9.24 -14.81 -16.63
N GLU A 201 -9.51 -15.00 -15.34
CA GLU A 201 -10.09 -16.25 -14.81
C GLU A 201 -11.42 -16.66 -15.49
N PHE A 202 -12.16 -15.70 -16.03
CA PHE A 202 -13.45 -15.90 -16.69
C PHE A 202 -13.37 -15.93 -18.21
N ILE A 203 -12.20 -15.69 -18.78
CA ILE A 203 -11.96 -15.71 -20.20
C ILE A 203 -11.43 -17.10 -20.53
N ASN A 204 -12.02 -17.78 -21.51
CA ASN A 204 -11.49 -19.03 -22.05
C ASN A 204 -10.23 -18.74 -22.90
N ASP A 205 -9.24 -18.12 -22.29
CA ASP A 205 -7.96 -17.88 -22.92
C ASP A 205 -7.09 -19.13 -22.78
N ILE A 206 -6.61 -19.62 -23.91
CA ILE A 206 -5.69 -20.77 -23.95
C ILE A 206 -4.24 -20.38 -23.71
N ASN A 207 -3.96 -19.08 -23.50
CA ASN A 207 -2.64 -18.59 -23.23
C ASN A 207 -2.22 -18.91 -21.79
N VAL A 208 -0.93 -19.18 -21.61
CA VAL A 208 -0.34 -19.32 -20.28
C VAL A 208 -0.41 -17.98 -19.57
N GLN A 209 -1.10 -17.95 -18.44
CA GLN A 209 -1.18 -16.77 -17.58
C GLN A 209 -0.03 -16.76 -16.58
N PRO A 210 0.43 -15.59 -16.14
CA PRO A 210 1.52 -15.52 -15.19
C PRO A 210 1.12 -16.04 -13.82
N HIS A 211 2.11 -16.64 -13.13
CA HIS A 211 2.03 -16.91 -11.71
C HIS A 211 2.69 -15.75 -10.96
N LEU A 212 1.91 -15.07 -10.15
CA LEU A 212 2.35 -13.94 -9.34
C LEU A 212 2.33 -14.37 -7.87
N LYS A 213 3.48 -14.28 -7.21
CA LYS A 213 3.67 -14.63 -5.81
C LYS A 213 4.06 -13.39 -5.03
N TYR A 214 3.39 -13.18 -3.92
CA TYR A 214 3.57 -12.06 -3.01
C TYR A 214 3.91 -12.55 -1.61
N PHE A 215 4.62 -11.75 -0.83
CA PHE A 215 4.84 -12.06 0.57
C PHE A 215 3.53 -11.97 1.37
N SER A 216 3.35 -12.85 2.35
CA SER A 216 2.21 -12.87 3.29
C SER A 216 2.54 -12.12 4.58
N ILE A 217 1.59 -12.06 5.51
CA ILE A 217 1.82 -11.55 6.87
C ILE A 217 2.84 -12.40 7.65
N ASP A 218 2.92 -13.70 7.34
CA ASP A 218 3.84 -14.64 7.99
C ASP A 218 5.25 -14.64 7.38
N THR A 219 5.54 -13.71 6.48
CA THR A 219 6.87 -13.56 5.89
C THR A 219 7.92 -13.19 6.94
N HIS A 220 9.12 -13.73 6.78
CA HIS A 220 10.30 -13.33 7.56
C HIS A 220 11.10 -12.19 6.89
N THR A 221 10.51 -11.52 5.91
CA THR A 221 11.12 -10.38 5.22
C THR A 221 10.56 -9.05 5.73
N ILE A 222 11.12 -7.94 5.26
CA ILE A 222 10.64 -6.59 5.56
C ILE A 222 9.46 -6.15 4.67
N TYR A 223 8.86 -7.06 3.92
CA TYR A 223 7.85 -6.80 2.90
C TYR A 223 6.47 -7.42 3.21
N PRO A 224 5.94 -7.33 4.45
CA PRO A 224 4.57 -7.77 4.71
C PRO A 224 3.59 -6.90 3.91
N PRO A 225 2.45 -7.45 3.47
CA PRO A 225 1.43 -6.65 2.83
C PRO A 225 0.91 -5.57 3.78
N CYS A 226 0.42 -4.46 3.23
CA CYS A 226 -0.17 -3.41 4.06
C CYS A 226 -1.31 -2.66 3.35
N LEU A 227 -2.19 -2.06 4.12
CA LEU A 227 -3.13 -1.06 3.65
C LEU A 227 -2.56 0.32 3.99
N GLU A 228 -2.14 1.03 2.96
CA GLU A 228 -1.50 2.34 3.05
C GLU A 228 -2.54 3.44 2.92
N PHE A 229 -2.64 4.30 3.94
CA PHE A 229 -3.45 5.51 3.91
C PHE A 229 -2.58 6.72 3.61
N LYS A 230 -3.03 7.55 2.69
CA LYS A 230 -2.41 8.83 2.34
C LYS A 230 -3.46 9.93 2.44
N TRP A 231 -3.12 11.08 3.03
CA TRP A 231 -4.03 12.22 3.09
C TRP A 231 -3.32 13.54 2.97
N ASN A 232 -4.06 14.55 2.53
CA ASN A 232 -3.53 15.89 2.40
C ASN A 232 -3.77 16.68 3.68
N ASP A 233 -2.71 16.95 4.42
CA ASP A 233 -2.69 17.83 5.59
C ASP A 233 -1.92 19.13 5.33
N THR A 234 -1.69 19.47 4.05
CA THR A 234 -0.93 20.67 3.67
C THR A 234 -1.61 21.93 4.15
N ILE A 235 -0.91 22.71 4.96
CA ILE A 235 -1.33 24.02 5.44
C ILE A 235 -0.32 25.05 4.93
N ILE A 236 -0.80 26.10 4.27
CA ILE A 236 0.04 27.19 3.81
C ILE A 236 -0.40 28.45 4.57
N ASN A 237 0.36 28.78 5.59
CA ASN A 237 0.18 29.98 6.38
C ASN A 237 1.52 30.73 6.48
N SER A 238 1.92 31.34 5.36
CA SER A 238 3.20 32.03 5.25
C SER A 238 3.22 33.30 6.10
N GLY A 239 4.36 33.54 6.76
CA GLY A 239 4.69 34.81 7.38
C GLY A 239 5.31 35.81 6.40
N SER A 240 6.23 36.63 6.90
CA SER A 240 6.91 37.68 6.12
C SER A 240 8.18 37.21 5.40
N LEU A 241 8.55 35.93 5.50
CA LEU A 241 9.75 35.43 4.81
C LEU A 241 9.52 35.37 3.30
N PRO A 242 10.54 35.67 2.49
CA PRO A 242 10.45 35.57 1.05
C PRO A 242 10.47 34.09 0.62
N PHE A 243 9.94 33.81 -0.57
CA PHE A 243 10.10 32.51 -1.22
C PHE A 243 11.40 32.47 -2.02
N ILE A 244 11.99 31.30 -2.14
CA ILE A 244 13.04 31.04 -3.11
C ILE A 244 12.43 31.10 -4.51
N THR A 245 13.00 31.95 -5.36
CA THR A 245 12.56 32.17 -6.76
C THR A 245 13.64 31.83 -7.78
N THR A 246 14.89 31.79 -7.37
CA THR A 246 16.06 31.60 -8.25
C THR A 246 17.06 30.61 -7.66
N GLN A 247 17.89 30.05 -8.53
CA GLN A 247 19.04 29.21 -8.18
C GLN A 247 20.34 30.05 -8.15
N PRO A 248 21.41 29.62 -7.43
CA PRO A 248 21.43 28.47 -6.51
C PRO A 248 20.91 28.82 -5.10
N PHE A 249 20.44 27.83 -4.40
CA PHE A 249 19.95 27.92 -3.02
C PHE A 249 20.36 26.69 -2.19
N ASP A 250 20.45 26.85 -0.87
CA ASP A 250 20.76 25.80 0.10
C ASP A 250 19.52 25.46 0.90
N VAL A 251 19.38 24.19 1.27
CA VAL A 251 18.31 23.69 2.16
C VAL A 251 18.91 23.01 3.36
N SER A 252 18.33 23.26 4.54
CA SER A 252 18.66 22.54 5.76
C SER A 252 17.40 22.01 6.44
N ILE A 253 17.51 20.82 7.04
CA ILE A 253 16.43 20.18 7.80
C ILE A 253 16.78 20.20 9.28
N ASN A 254 15.90 20.78 10.08
CA ASN A 254 15.99 20.82 11.53
C ASN A 254 14.90 19.93 12.16
N ASN A 255 15.01 19.73 13.48
CA ASN A 255 14.17 18.81 14.24
C ASN A 255 14.36 17.35 13.83
N ASN A 256 15.58 17.00 13.41
CA ASN A 256 15.99 15.64 13.13
C ASN A 256 17.06 15.22 14.17
N PRO A 257 16.68 14.63 15.31
CA PRO A 257 17.64 14.10 16.29
C PRO A 257 18.35 12.83 15.81
N GLY A 258 17.99 12.30 14.65
CA GLY A 258 18.58 11.12 14.05
C GLY A 258 17.98 9.77 14.51
N ILE A 259 17.22 9.75 15.61
CA ILE A 259 16.57 8.53 16.13
C ILE A 259 15.13 8.87 16.51
N PHE A 260 14.18 8.02 16.07
CA PHE A 260 12.76 8.13 16.38
C PHE A 260 12.20 6.77 16.81
N TYR A 261 11.16 6.79 17.64
CA TYR A 261 10.44 5.59 18.05
C TYR A 261 9.34 5.24 17.05
N SER A 262 9.17 3.94 16.80
CA SER A 262 8.04 3.41 16.03
C SER A 262 6.72 3.91 16.63
N GLY A 263 5.77 4.28 15.77
CA GLY A 263 4.46 4.83 16.18
C GLY A 263 4.47 6.30 16.60
N SER A 264 5.64 6.97 16.70
CA SER A 264 5.69 8.42 16.98
C SER A 264 5.31 9.25 15.75
N ILE A 265 4.88 10.51 16.00
CA ILE A 265 4.65 11.51 14.95
C ILE A 265 5.67 12.63 15.15
N ASN A 266 6.44 12.94 14.10
CA ASN A 266 7.50 13.90 14.18
C ASN A 266 7.38 14.97 13.08
N LYS A 267 7.65 16.22 13.45
CA LYS A 267 7.63 17.38 12.56
C LYS A 267 9.03 17.77 12.17
N PHE A 268 9.37 17.68 10.91
CA PHE A 268 10.62 18.13 10.32
C PHE A 268 10.45 19.55 9.78
N ARG A 269 11.40 20.44 10.09
CA ARG A 269 11.43 21.81 9.58
C ARG A 269 12.46 21.94 8.49
N VAL A 270 12.04 22.54 7.39
CA VAL A 270 12.84 22.72 6.18
C VAL A 270 13.08 24.23 6.00
N PHE A 271 14.33 24.63 6.11
CA PHE A 271 14.77 26.02 5.91
C PHE A 271 15.50 26.11 4.58
N ALA A 272 15.23 27.17 3.85
CA ALA A 272 15.93 27.45 2.60
C ALA A 272 16.54 28.85 2.64
N ARG A 273 17.61 29.05 1.88
CA ARG A 273 18.23 30.36 1.68
C ARG A 273 18.91 30.41 0.32
N PRO A 274 19.00 31.59 -0.32
CA PRO A 274 19.90 31.73 -1.47
C PRO A 274 21.33 31.42 -1.08
N THR A 275 22.08 30.67 -1.89
CA THR A 275 23.50 30.38 -1.65
C THR A 275 24.33 31.68 -1.62
N TYR A 276 23.99 32.64 -2.48
CA TYR A 276 24.61 33.96 -2.55
C TYR A 276 23.54 35.03 -2.29
N PRO A 277 23.27 35.37 -0.99
CA PRO A 277 22.28 36.39 -0.67
C PRO A 277 22.77 37.76 -1.17
N THR A 278 21.85 38.61 -1.63
CA THR A 278 22.13 39.95 -2.05
C THR A 278 22.71 40.74 -0.85
N ARG A 279 23.89 41.33 -1.00
CA ARG A 279 24.48 42.17 0.03
C ARG A 279 23.67 43.44 0.16
N VAL A 280 23.09 43.67 1.33
CA VAL A 280 22.42 44.90 1.68
C VAL A 280 23.31 45.58 2.71
N PHE A 281 23.67 46.83 2.49
CA PHE A 281 24.48 47.63 3.44
C PHE A 281 23.66 48.06 4.67
N GLN A 282 22.91 47.15 5.23
CA GLN A 282 22.15 47.31 6.45
C GLN A 282 22.51 46.20 7.45
N THR A 283 22.25 46.45 8.71
CA THR A 283 22.64 45.62 9.86
C THR A 283 22.69 44.10 9.63
N ALA A 284 23.63 43.44 10.26
CA ALA A 284 24.06 42.03 10.11
C ALA A 284 22.97 40.96 10.13
N SER A 285 21.75 41.25 10.51
CA SER A 285 20.63 40.31 10.58
C SER A 285 20.05 39.90 9.21
N LEU A 286 20.34 40.63 8.16
CA LEU A 286 19.81 40.31 6.78
C LEU A 286 20.56 39.21 6.08
N TYR A 287 21.79 38.90 6.51
CA TYR A 287 22.61 37.83 5.91
C TYR A 287 22.17 36.41 6.30
N THR A 288 21.32 36.30 7.32
CA THR A 288 20.85 35.02 7.87
C THR A 288 19.34 34.79 7.65
N GLN A 289 18.69 35.63 6.84
CA GLN A 289 17.27 35.52 6.64
C GLN A 289 16.95 34.23 5.86
N ASN A 290 16.16 33.36 6.50
CA ASN A 290 15.61 32.18 5.86
C ASN A 290 14.55 32.59 4.84
N SER A 291 14.33 31.71 3.87
CA SER A 291 13.27 31.80 2.87
C SER A 291 12.41 30.56 2.91
N TYR A 292 11.19 30.67 2.39
CA TYR A 292 10.36 29.51 2.14
C TYR A 292 10.79 28.83 0.82
N LEU A 293 10.69 27.51 0.78
CA LEU A 293 10.64 26.82 -0.51
C LEU A 293 9.36 27.16 -1.25
N PRO A 294 9.34 27.10 -2.60
CA PRO A 294 8.13 27.24 -3.39
C PRO A 294 7.01 26.32 -2.91
N THR A 295 5.75 26.71 -3.12
CA THR A 295 4.60 25.85 -2.78
C THR A 295 4.53 24.56 -3.58
N SER A 296 5.31 24.44 -4.65
CA SER A 296 5.56 23.23 -5.44
C SER A 296 6.75 22.42 -4.90
N SER A 297 6.82 22.27 -3.59
CA SER A 297 7.89 21.50 -2.93
C SER A 297 7.31 20.29 -2.22
N TYR A 298 8.01 19.17 -2.33
CA TYR A 298 7.58 17.85 -1.88
C TYR A 298 8.71 17.16 -1.12
N TYR A 299 8.38 16.20 -0.27
CA TYR A 299 9.37 15.34 0.37
C TYR A 299 9.18 13.87 -0.04
N ALA A 300 10.24 13.11 0.05
CA ALA A 300 10.24 11.66 -0.06
C ALA A 300 11.13 11.04 1.01
N ILE A 301 10.83 9.80 1.38
CA ILE A 301 11.63 9.02 2.31
C ILE A 301 12.11 7.76 1.60
N LYS A 302 13.40 7.52 1.67
CA LYS A 302 14.06 6.40 1.03
C LYS A 302 14.73 5.51 2.07
N ASP A 303 14.56 4.22 1.95
CA ASP A 303 15.32 3.26 2.74
C ASP A 303 16.77 3.22 2.24
N LEU A 304 17.75 3.29 3.14
CA LEU A 304 19.16 3.32 2.76
C LEU A 304 19.73 1.96 2.37
N ASP A 305 19.18 0.88 2.91
CA ASP A 305 19.71 -0.46 2.65
C ASP A 305 19.19 -1.02 1.32
N THR A 306 17.88 -0.86 1.06
CA THR A 306 17.26 -1.33 -0.19
C THR A 306 17.30 -0.32 -1.31
N ASN A 307 17.53 0.96 -0.98
CA ASN A 307 17.49 2.09 -1.90
C ASN A 307 16.10 2.34 -2.53
N GLU A 308 15.03 1.85 -1.90
CA GLU A 308 13.64 1.98 -2.33
C GLU A 308 12.93 3.17 -1.65
N TYR A 309 11.93 3.72 -2.33
CA TYR A 309 11.08 4.73 -1.75
C TYR A 309 10.03 4.10 -0.83
N VAL A 310 10.13 4.38 0.46
CA VAL A 310 9.08 4.04 1.44
C VAL A 310 7.93 5.04 1.37
N VAL A 311 8.27 6.30 1.11
CA VAL A 311 7.32 7.37 0.78
C VAL A 311 7.85 8.07 -0.46
N ASP A 312 7.14 7.93 -1.57
CA ASP A 312 7.53 8.55 -2.84
C ASP A 312 7.04 10.01 -2.94
N PHE A 313 7.63 10.77 -3.85
CA PHE A 313 7.14 12.11 -4.18
C PHE A 313 5.73 12.04 -4.76
N ASP A 314 4.82 12.78 -4.16
CA ASP A 314 3.42 12.87 -4.59
C ASP A 314 2.92 14.31 -4.51
N SER A 315 2.41 14.83 -5.61
CA SER A 315 1.94 16.22 -5.70
C SER A 315 0.74 16.53 -4.80
N SER A 316 -0.03 15.52 -4.42
CA SER A 316 -1.23 15.63 -3.59
C SER A 316 -0.93 15.37 -2.11
N TYR A 317 -0.03 14.42 -1.82
CA TYR A 317 0.14 13.88 -0.47
C TYR A 317 1.52 14.08 0.15
N THR A 318 2.57 14.53 -0.57
CA THR A 318 3.89 14.83 0.02
C THR A 318 4.30 16.29 -0.06
N LYS A 319 3.35 17.16 -0.31
CA LYS A 319 3.56 18.60 -0.41
C LYS A 319 4.00 19.19 0.94
N LEU A 320 5.02 20.06 0.95
CA LEU A 320 5.45 20.74 2.17
C LEU A 320 4.39 21.75 2.63
N SER A 321 4.12 21.75 3.93
CA SER A 321 3.38 22.79 4.62
C SER A 321 4.28 23.98 4.90
N ILE A 322 3.67 25.16 5.14
CA ILE A 322 4.37 26.40 5.45
C ILE A 322 3.69 27.04 6.66
N ASP A 323 4.49 27.40 7.67
CA ASP A 323 4.08 28.24 8.78
C ASP A 323 4.91 29.54 8.82
N THR A 324 4.68 30.39 9.80
CA THR A 324 5.39 31.69 9.95
C THR A 324 6.90 31.54 10.15
N THR A 325 7.40 30.35 10.39
CA THR A 325 8.81 30.09 10.70
C THR A 325 9.58 29.45 9.54
N SER A 326 8.97 28.47 8.87
CA SER A 326 9.65 27.68 7.84
C SER A 326 8.66 26.85 7.01
N SER A 327 9.14 26.24 5.96
CA SER A 327 8.46 25.06 5.39
C SER A 327 8.60 23.88 6.35
N TYR A 328 7.66 22.93 6.34
CA TYR A 328 7.71 21.74 7.20
C TYR A 328 6.87 20.60 6.64
N PHE A 329 7.12 19.41 7.17
CA PHE A 329 6.25 18.25 7.01
C PHE A 329 6.19 17.44 8.31
N SER A 330 5.10 16.71 8.51
CA SER A 330 4.97 15.79 9.64
C SER A 330 4.99 14.36 9.11
N LEU A 331 5.69 13.46 9.78
CA LEU A 331 5.82 12.06 9.40
C LEU A 331 5.37 11.16 10.54
N ASN A 332 4.46 10.24 10.24
CA ASN A 332 4.14 9.14 11.15
C ASN A 332 5.20 8.07 10.98
N MET A 333 5.81 7.63 12.07
CA MET A 333 6.84 6.60 12.06
C MET A 333 6.27 5.17 12.04
N ASN A 334 4.95 5.05 12.00
CA ASN A 334 4.27 3.76 11.81
C ASN A 334 4.53 3.24 10.38
N GLY A 335 4.81 1.96 10.26
CA GLY A 335 5.07 1.32 8.96
C GLY A 335 6.49 1.51 8.42
N PHE A 336 7.38 2.11 9.22
CA PHE A 336 8.82 2.05 8.99
C PHE A 336 9.40 0.91 9.83
N GLU A 337 10.21 0.07 9.19
CA GLU A 337 10.86 -1.04 9.87
C GLU A 337 11.85 -0.54 10.94
N PRO A 338 11.80 -1.06 12.16
CA PRO A 338 12.75 -0.74 13.20
C PRO A 338 14.17 -1.17 12.83
N GLU A 339 15.15 -0.51 13.47
CA GLU A 339 16.58 -0.74 13.32
C GLU A 339 17.14 -0.41 11.91
N ARG A 340 16.36 0.22 11.03
CA ARG A 340 16.79 0.66 9.71
C ARG A 340 16.99 2.16 9.61
N TYR A 341 17.84 2.58 8.67
CA TYR A 341 18.11 3.97 8.36
C TYR A 341 17.33 4.42 7.14
N TYR A 342 16.76 5.61 7.24
CA TYR A 342 15.97 6.25 6.19
C TYR A 342 16.54 7.60 5.83
N LYS A 343 16.52 7.95 4.56
CA LYS A 343 16.99 9.20 4.00
C LYS A 343 15.82 10.11 3.63
N ILE A 344 15.95 11.40 3.95
CA ILE A 344 14.97 12.42 3.58
C ILE A 344 15.43 13.09 2.29
N LEU A 345 14.58 13.11 1.29
CA LEU A 345 14.79 13.85 0.04
C LEU A 345 13.76 14.98 -0.06
N ILE A 346 14.18 16.12 -0.59
CA ILE A 346 13.30 17.27 -0.87
C ILE A 346 13.32 17.52 -2.37
N GLN A 347 12.14 17.64 -2.98
CA GLN A 347 12.01 18.04 -4.36
C GLN A 347 11.27 19.37 -4.44
N THR A 348 11.73 20.26 -5.31
CA THR A 348 11.11 21.57 -5.52
C THR A 348 11.17 21.96 -6.99
N ILE A 349 10.28 22.86 -7.42
CA ILE A 349 10.28 23.42 -8.77
C ILE A 349 10.68 24.89 -8.69
N VAL A 350 11.85 25.23 -9.24
CA VAL A 350 12.38 26.60 -9.30
C VAL A 350 12.74 26.92 -10.75
N GLU A 351 12.31 28.06 -11.25
CA GLU A 351 12.56 28.51 -12.65
C GLU A 351 12.11 27.48 -13.70
N GLY A 352 11.00 26.74 -13.40
CA GLY A 352 10.46 25.70 -14.29
C GLY A 352 11.26 24.39 -14.28
N SER A 353 12.32 24.28 -13.48
CA SER A 353 13.14 23.08 -13.36
C SER A 353 12.80 22.34 -12.06
N THR A 354 12.59 21.04 -12.15
CA THR A 354 12.45 20.15 -10.99
C THR A 354 13.84 19.82 -10.44
N ILE A 355 14.06 20.15 -9.16
CA ILE A 355 15.31 19.95 -8.44
C ILE A 355 15.06 19.00 -7.30
N THR A 356 15.80 17.90 -7.24
CA THR A 356 15.80 17.00 -6.09
C THR A 356 17.06 17.25 -5.26
N LEU A 357 16.87 17.61 -4.00
CA LEU A 357 17.91 17.91 -3.04
C LEU A 357 18.15 16.69 -2.17
N ASP A 358 19.39 16.22 -2.20
CA ASP A 358 19.92 15.15 -1.38
C ASP A 358 21.06 15.69 -0.54
N ASN A 359 20.75 16.15 0.65
CA ASN A 359 21.71 16.76 1.56
C ASN A 359 22.10 15.81 2.70
N ASP A 360 21.98 14.49 2.47
CA ASP A 360 22.37 13.43 3.40
C ASP A 360 21.72 13.54 4.80
N TYR A 361 20.44 13.91 4.87
CA TYR A 361 19.67 13.86 6.09
C TYR A 361 19.09 12.47 6.31
N TYR A 362 19.53 11.79 7.37
CA TYR A 362 19.08 10.46 7.75
C TYR A 362 18.39 10.44 9.09
N PHE A 363 17.60 9.42 9.33
CA PHE A 363 17.12 9.06 10.65
C PHE A 363 16.99 7.54 10.76
N LYS A 364 17.02 7.05 12.01
CA LYS A 364 16.83 5.66 12.34
C LYS A 364 15.51 5.48 13.11
N ILE A 365 14.81 4.40 12.85
CA ILE A 365 13.65 3.98 13.65
C ILE A 365 14.13 2.94 14.67
N VAL A 366 13.64 3.05 15.90
CA VAL A 366 13.87 2.08 16.96
C VAL A 366 12.55 1.66 17.58
N ASN A 367 12.50 0.45 18.11
CA ASN A 367 11.35 -0.01 18.89
C ASN A 367 11.24 0.83 20.18
N GLY A 368 10.00 1.25 20.51
CA GLY A 368 9.69 2.01 21.72
C GLY A 368 9.29 1.11 22.87
#